data_0d852554d2e9563370d40a3fd09a877b
#
_entry.id   0d852554d2e9563370d40a3fd09a877b
#
_cell.length_a   1.000
_cell.length_b   1.000
_cell.length_c   1.000
_cell.angle_alpha   90.00
_cell.angle_beta   90.00
_cell.angle_gamma   90.00
#
_symmetry.space_group_name_H-M   'P 1'
#
loop_
_entity.id
_entity.type
_entity.pdbx_description
1 polymer ?
#
loop_
_entity_poly.entity_id
_entity_poly.type
_entity_poly.pdbx_seq_one_letter_code
_entity_poly.pdbx_strand_id
1 'polypeptide(L)'
;MSKHTFLRIVRAIARVVLAVIARIEIIGNVDYQTGGYIIAANHVGRLEAFLVMLLADRDDIVMILAEKYKKYAFWRYVARKVDAIWINRFDADFAALRAVLKRLEAGDMIAVAPEGTRSPTATLLPGKPGAVYLAAKSGLPLIPIGIVGTEDAVVKYRLKRFKRLDITARIGEPYTLPPMPRAGRDEWLQAQTDDLMCRIAALLPPDHRGVYADHPLLLQRLRENGSPFREDDRPLTADR
;
A
#
# COMPACT_ATOMS: atom_id res chain seq x y z
N MET A 1 15.96 15.24 -18.09
CA MET A 1 15.99 13.88 -17.51
C MET A 1 14.60 13.28 -17.66
N SER A 2 14.49 12.11 -18.28
CA SER A 2 13.21 11.41 -18.48
C SER A 2 12.66 10.86 -17.16
N LYS A 3 11.34 10.52 -17.12
CA LYS A 3 10.70 9.84 -15.98
C LYS A 3 11.45 8.56 -15.61
N HIS A 4 11.74 7.71 -16.59
CA HIS A 4 12.46 6.44 -16.39
C HIS A 4 13.85 6.64 -15.76
N THR A 5 14.64 7.57 -16.29
CA THR A 5 15.97 7.86 -15.71
C THR A 5 15.86 8.36 -14.27
N PHE A 6 14.89 9.24 -14.00
CA PHE A 6 14.65 9.74 -12.65
C PHE A 6 14.27 8.63 -11.68
N LEU A 7 13.30 7.77 -12.03
CA LEU A 7 12.86 6.65 -11.20
C LEU A 7 13.99 5.65 -10.95
N ARG A 8 14.78 5.33 -11.98
CA ARG A 8 15.95 4.43 -11.84
C ARG A 8 16.97 4.97 -10.84
N ILE A 9 17.30 6.27 -10.91
CA ILE A 9 18.22 6.92 -9.97
C ILE A 9 17.63 6.89 -8.54
N VAL A 10 16.36 7.28 -8.38
CA VAL A 10 15.70 7.27 -7.06
C VAL A 10 15.67 5.87 -6.48
N ARG A 11 15.35 4.84 -7.29
CA ARG A 11 15.39 3.44 -6.85
C ARG A 11 16.79 2.98 -6.45
N ALA A 12 17.80 3.31 -7.25
CA ALA A 12 19.18 2.96 -6.91
C ALA A 12 19.60 3.56 -5.57
N ILE A 13 19.32 4.84 -5.34
CA ILE A 13 19.57 5.52 -4.07
C ILE A 13 18.78 4.85 -2.94
N ALA A 14 17.48 4.59 -3.14
CA ALA A 14 16.62 3.96 -2.14
C ALA A 14 17.11 2.54 -1.78
N ARG A 15 17.56 1.74 -2.76
CA ARG A 15 18.16 0.42 -2.53
C ARG A 15 19.39 0.50 -1.62
N VAL A 16 20.31 1.42 -1.95
CA VAL A 16 21.54 1.61 -1.15
C VAL A 16 21.19 2.06 0.27
N VAL A 17 20.34 3.07 0.41
CA VAL A 17 19.94 3.59 1.72
C VAL A 17 19.25 2.49 2.54
N LEU A 18 18.26 1.80 1.98
CA LEU A 18 17.53 0.75 2.69
C LEU A 18 18.43 -0.45 3.01
N ALA A 19 19.38 -0.82 2.13
CA ALA A 19 20.34 -1.90 2.43
C ALA A 19 21.23 -1.57 3.65
N VAL A 20 21.52 -0.29 3.88
CA VAL A 20 22.29 0.16 5.05
C VAL A 20 21.43 0.22 6.32
N ILE A 21 20.25 0.85 6.21
CA ILE A 21 19.43 1.17 7.40
C ILE A 21 18.40 0.09 7.77
N ALA A 22 18.11 -0.88 6.88
CA ALA A 22 17.06 -1.86 7.10
C ALA A 22 17.52 -3.29 6.76
N ARG A 23 16.83 -4.25 7.36
CA ARG A 23 16.70 -5.64 6.91
C ARG A 23 15.29 -5.78 6.39
N ILE A 24 15.13 -6.14 5.13
CA ILE A 24 13.82 -6.25 4.49
C ILE A 24 13.60 -7.71 4.17
N GLU A 25 12.52 -8.27 4.72
CA GLU A 25 12.02 -9.59 4.41
C GLU A 25 10.76 -9.48 3.56
N ILE A 26 10.74 -10.16 2.42
CA ILE A 26 9.59 -10.22 1.51
C ILE A 26 9.08 -11.64 1.53
N ILE A 27 7.82 -11.81 1.91
CA ILE A 27 7.15 -13.12 1.97
C ILE A 27 6.02 -13.13 0.96
N GLY A 28 5.99 -14.14 0.13
CA GLY A 28 5.10 -14.25 -1.02
C GLY A 28 5.78 -13.81 -2.32
N ASN A 29 5.19 -14.16 -3.43
CA ASN A 29 5.69 -13.83 -4.76
C ASN A 29 4.53 -13.49 -5.68
N VAL A 30 4.65 -12.40 -6.41
CA VAL A 30 3.77 -12.04 -7.51
C VAL A 30 4.64 -11.61 -8.68
N ASP A 31 4.32 -12.09 -9.87
CA ASP A 31 4.96 -11.61 -11.08
C ASP A 31 4.47 -10.20 -11.41
N TYR A 32 5.26 -9.21 -10.96
CA TYR A 32 5.00 -7.80 -11.24
C TYR A 32 5.49 -7.33 -12.61
N GLN A 33 6.09 -8.22 -13.40
CA GLN A 33 6.75 -7.85 -14.65
C GLN A 33 5.77 -7.51 -15.76
N THR A 34 4.57 -8.06 -15.73
CA THR A 34 3.57 -7.89 -16.79
C THR A 34 2.20 -7.51 -16.25
N GLY A 35 1.46 -6.71 -17.02
CA GLY A 35 0.09 -6.33 -16.71
C GLY A 35 -0.05 -5.14 -15.75
N GLY A 36 -1.27 -4.64 -15.64
CA GLY A 36 -1.67 -3.64 -14.65
C GLY A 36 -2.16 -4.31 -13.37
N TYR A 37 -1.83 -3.70 -12.21
CA TYR A 37 -2.25 -4.16 -10.88
C TYR A 37 -2.62 -2.98 -10.02
N ILE A 38 -3.47 -3.25 -9.04
CA ILE A 38 -3.74 -2.32 -7.95
C ILE A 38 -3.19 -2.93 -6.67
N ILE A 39 -2.02 -2.45 -6.24
CA ILE A 39 -1.44 -2.84 -4.96
C ILE A 39 -2.17 -2.09 -3.85
N ALA A 40 -2.67 -2.82 -2.86
CA ALA A 40 -3.32 -2.27 -1.69
C ALA A 40 -2.56 -2.67 -0.42
N ALA A 41 -1.95 -1.70 0.26
CA ALA A 41 -1.16 -1.93 1.46
C ALA A 41 -1.66 -1.08 2.63
N ASN A 42 -1.44 -1.55 3.88
CA ASN A 42 -1.61 -0.70 5.05
C ASN A 42 -0.65 0.48 5.02
N HIS A 43 -0.95 1.54 5.80
CA HIS A 43 -0.16 2.76 5.78
C HIS A 43 0.17 3.25 7.20
N VAL A 44 1.33 2.88 7.70
CA VAL A 44 1.80 3.20 9.06
C VAL A 44 3.03 4.12 9.09
N GLY A 45 3.76 4.24 7.97
CA GLY A 45 4.99 5.03 7.90
C GLY A 45 5.24 5.72 6.55
N ARG A 46 6.30 6.51 6.49
CA ARG A 46 6.72 7.22 5.27
C ARG A 46 7.58 6.37 4.34
N LEU A 47 8.19 5.31 4.87
CA LEU A 47 9.09 4.45 4.10
C LEU A 47 8.36 3.55 3.10
N GLU A 48 7.08 3.28 3.28
CA GLU A 48 6.28 2.36 2.47
C GLU A 48 6.24 2.75 0.99
N ALA A 49 6.16 4.06 0.70
CA ALA A 49 6.18 4.52 -0.69
C ALA A 49 7.48 4.12 -1.43
N PHE A 50 8.61 4.14 -0.72
CA PHE A 50 9.89 3.67 -1.26
C PHE A 50 9.94 2.15 -1.36
N LEU A 51 9.39 1.43 -0.36
CA LEU A 51 9.32 -0.03 -0.38
C LEU A 51 8.48 -0.53 -1.56
N VAL A 52 7.29 0.03 -1.76
CA VAL A 52 6.43 -0.35 -2.89
C VAL A 52 7.12 -0.06 -4.23
N MET A 53 7.79 1.09 -4.36
CA MET A 53 8.54 1.44 -5.56
C MET A 53 9.71 0.48 -5.82
N LEU A 54 10.33 -0.06 -4.75
CA LEU A 54 11.41 -1.06 -4.86
C LEU A 54 10.87 -2.45 -5.18
N LEU A 55 9.76 -2.85 -4.54
CA LEU A 55 9.11 -4.15 -4.74
C LEU A 55 8.59 -4.30 -6.17
N ALA A 56 7.94 -3.26 -6.67
CA ALA A 56 7.38 -3.30 -8.02
C ALA A 56 8.44 -3.31 -9.13
N ASP A 57 9.60 -2.70 -8.90
CA ASP A 57 10.73 -2.51 -9.87
C ASP A 57 10.30 -2.10 -11.29
N ARG A 58 9.22 -1.35 -11.40
CA ARG A 58 8.59 -0.91 -12.65
C ARG A 58 8.61 0.61 -12.77
N ASP A 59 8.67 1.11 -14.01
CA ASP A 59 8.69 2.55 -14.33
C ASP A 59 7.30 3.11 -14.63
N ASP A 60 6.32 2.25 -14.86
CA ASP A 60 4.93 2.56 -15.17
C ASP A 60 4.02 2.60 -13.93
N ILE A 61 4.61 2.81 -12.76
CA ILE A 61 3.85 3.02 -11.53
C ILE A 61 3.22 4.42 -11.52
N VAL A 62 1.92 4.48 -11.23
CA VAL A 62 1.17 5.72 -11.01
C VAL A 62 1.43 6.21 -9.60
N MET A 63 2.04 7.38 -9.48
CA MET A 63 2.31 8.01 -8.19
C MET A 63 1.18 8.97 -7.83
N ILE A 64 0.62 8.83 -6.64
CA ILE A 64 -0.40 9.74 -6.10
C ILE A 64 0.21 10.61 -5.01
N LEU A 65 0.03 11.91 -5.11
CA LEU A 65 0.48 12.88 -4.11
C LEU A 65 -0.71 13.68 -3.56
N ALA A 66 -0.73 13.85 -2.24
CA ALA A 66 -1.78 14.67 -1.62
C ALA A 66 -1.60 16.15 -1.96
N GLU A 67 -2.68 16.84 -2.34
CA GLU A 67 -2.66 18.26 -2.75
C GLU A 67 -2.03 19.20 -1.71
N LYS A 68 -2.13 18.89 -0.41
CA LYS A 68 -1.48 19.68 0.64
C LYS A 68 0.03 19.87 0.43
N TYR A 69 0.69 19.02 -0.32
CA TYR A 69 2.11 19.13 -0.65
C TYR A 69 2.38 20.00 -1.88
N LYS A 70 1.37 20.37 -2.65
CA LYS A 70 1.47 21.19 -3.86
C LYS A 70 2.07 22.59 -3.59
N LYS A 71 1.94 23.10 -2.37
CA LYS A 71 2.54 24.38 -1.94
C LYS A 71 4.07 24.35 -1.90
N TYR A 72 4.71 23.20 -1.75
CA TYR A 72 6.16 23.07 -1.65
C TYR A 72 6.81 22.85 -3.03
N ALA A 73 7.82 23.66 -3.38
CA ALA A 73 8.51 23.61 -4.68
C ALA A 73 9.13 22.24 -4.96
N PHE A 74 9.74 21.62 -3.94
CA PHE A 74 10.32 20.28 -4.04
C PHE A 74 9.28 19.23 -4.49
N TRP A 75 8.11 19.18 -3.86
CA TRP A 75 7.08 18.20 -4.23
C TRP A 75 6.48 18.48 -5.61
N ARG A 76 6.36 19.76 -6.03
CA ARG A 76 5.97 20.08 -7.41
C ARG A 76 7.01 19.60 -8.43
N TYR A 77 8.30 19.72 -8.10
CA TYR A 77 9.37 19.21 -8.95
C TYR A 77 9.30 17.68 -9.06
N VAL A 78 9.20 16.97 -7.94
CA VAL A 78 9.06 15.50 -7.91
C VAL A 78 7.82 15.08 -8.71
N ALA A 79 6.65 15.66 -8.44
CA ALA A 79 5.40 15.34 -9.14
C ALA A 79 5.55 15.45 -10.66
N ARG A 80 6.18 16.51 -11.16
CA ARG A 80 6.44 16.68 -12.60
C ARG A 80 7.40 15.62 -13.15
N LYS A 81 8.39 15.19 -12.35
CA LYS A 81 9.38 14.19 -12.80
C LYS A 81 8.82 12.79 -12.88
N VAL A 82 7.91 12.43 -11.98
CA VAL A 82 7.29 11.10 -11.93
C VAL A 82 5.89 11.08 -12.58
N ASP A 83 5.44 12.22 -13.12
CA ASP A 83 4.09 12.36 -13.68
C ASP A 83 3.01 11.93 -12.66
N ALA A 84 3.11 12.50 -11.45
CA ALA A 84 2.23 12.16 -10.35
C ALA A 84 0.85 12.83 -10.49
N ILE A 85 -0.17 12.12 -10.03
CA ILE A 85 -1.53 12.64 -9.92
C ILE A 85 -1.71 13.25 -8.54
N TRP A 86 -2.15 14.51 -8.49
CA TRP A 86 -2.53 15.15 -7.25
C TRP A 86 -3.93 14.73 -6.82
N ILE A 87 -4.11 14.40 -5.55
CA ILE A 87 -5.42 13.99 -5.02
C ILE A 87 -5.79 14.80 -3.78
N ASN A 88 -7.05 15.27 -3.75
CA ASN A 88 -7.70 15.74 -2.54
C ASN A 88 -8.19 14.51 -1.74
N ARG A 89 -7.63 14.31 -0.55
CA ARG A 89 -7.98 13.14 0.30
C ARG A 89 -9.21 13.36 1.18
N PHE A 90 -9.70 14.60 1.23
CA PHE A 90 -10.81 14.99 2.11
C PHE A 90 -12.15 14.95 1.39
N ASP A 91 -12.14 15.08 0.07
CA ASP A 91 -13.33 15.06 -0.77
C ASP A 91 -13.24 13.97 -1.85
N ALA A 92 -14.38 13.63 -2.44
CA ALA A 92 -14.44 12.72 -3.57
C ALA A 92 -13.82 13.38 -4.82
N ASP A 93 -12.55 13.12 -5.07
CA ASP A 93 -11.82 13.67 -6.21
C ASP A 93 -12.04 12.83 -7.48
N PHE A 94 -13.19 13.01 -8.11
CA PHE A 94 -13.53 12.30 -9.34
C PHE A 94 -12.58 12.61 -10.51
N ALA A 95 -11.94 13.78 -10.53
CA ALA A 95 -10.97 14.13 -11.56
C ALA A 95 -9.70 13.30 -11.40
N ALA A 96 -9.16 13.20 -10.19
CA ALA A 96 -8.03 12.34 -9.90
C ALA A 96 -8.35 10.87 -10.17
N LEU A 97 -9.52 10.37 -9.76
CA LEU A 97 -9.94 8.99 -10.03
C LEU A 97 -10.00 8.68 -11.53
N ARG A 98 -10.56 9.58 -12.35
CA ARG A 98 -10.57 9.42 -13.81
C ARG A 98 -9.16 9.41 -14.40
N ALA A 99 -8.29 10.30 -13.91
CA ALA A 99 -6.89 10.33 -14.36
C ALA A 99 -6.15 9.03 -14.03
N VAL A 100 -6.38 8.46 -12.85
CA VAL A 100 -5.84 7.16 -12.45
C VAL A 100 -6.37 6.05 -13.36
N LEU A 101 -7.70 5.98 -13.58
CA LEU A 101 -8.32 4.96 -14.44
C LEU A 101 -7.73 4.98 -15.84
N LYS A 102 -7.58 6.16 -16.45
CA LYS A 102 -6.94 6.30 -17.78
C LYS A 102 -5.52 5.71 -17.81
N ARG A 103 -4.76 5.85 -16.73
CA ARG A 103 -3.41 5.28 -16.63
C ARG A 103 -3.45 3.76 -16.45
N LEU A 104 -4.37 3.25 -15.64
CA LEU A 104 -4.59 1.82 -15.47
C LEU A 104 -5.02 1.13 -16.77
N GLU A 105 -5.91 1.77 -17.56
CA GLU A 105 -6.32 1.31 -18.89
C GLU A 105 -5.15 1.28 -19.89
N ALA A 106 -4.13 2.13 -19.70
CA ALA A 106 -2.91 2.13 -20.50
C ALA A 106 -1.88 1.05 -20.05
N GLY A 107 -2.22 0.23 -19.04
CA GLY A 107 -1.38 -0.85 -18.53
C GLY A 107 -0.46 -0.45 -17.38
N ASP A 108 -0.57 0.79 -16.88
CA ASP A 108 0.16 1.22 -15.68
C ASP A 108 -0.35 0.49 -14.44
N MET A 109 0.47 0.43 -13.41
CA MET A 109 0.09 -0.06 -12.10
C MET A 109 -0.02 1.06 -11.08
N ILE A 110 -0.76 0.84 -10.00
CA ILE A 110 -0.88 1.78 -8.89
C ILE A 110 -0.68 1.09 -7.54
N ALA A 111 -0.10 1.82 -6.60
CA ALA A 111 -0.09 1.43 -5.20
C ALA A 111 -0.89 2.44 -4.37
N VAL A 112 -1.81 1.94 -3.59
CA VAL A 112 -2.71 2.75 -2.75
C VAL A 112 -2.76 2.20 -1.33
N ALA A 113 -3.01 3.10 -0.38
CA ALA A 113 -3.39 2.73 0.97
C ALA A 113 -4.90 2.92 1.09
N PRO A 114 -5.69 1.85 1.24
CA PRO A 114 -7.14 1.97 1.32
C PRO A 114 -7.63 2.82 2.49
N GLU A 115 -6.85 2.93 3.55
CA GLU A 115 -7.11 3.82 4.70
C GLU A 115 -7.17 5.31 4.33
N GLY A 116 -6.52 5.70 3.23
CA GLY A 116 -6.46 7.08 2.74
C GLY A 116 -5.61 8.03 3.60
N THR A 117 -5.08 7.57 4.72
CA THR A 117 -4.19 8.32 5.60
C THR A 117 -3.24 7.36 6.32
N ARG A 118 -2.16 7.89 6.91
CA ARG A 118 -1.29 7.09 7.78
C ARG A 118 -1.96 6.86 9.12
N SER A 119 -1.89 5.61 9.60
CA SER A 119 -2.36 5.27 10.94
C SER A 119 -1.43 5.88 12.00
N PRO A 120 -1.95 6.64 12.95
CA PRO A 120 -1.15 7.16 14.06
C PRO A 120 -0.82 6.11 15.12
N THR A 121 -1.57 5.01 15.15
CA THR A 121 -1.47 3.93 16.14
C THR A 121 -0.76 2.69 15.62
N ALA A 122 -0.28 2.74 14.36
CA ALA A 122 0.30 1.58 13.66
C ALA A 122 -0.66 0.39 13.46
N THR A 123 -1.96 0.59 13.67
CA THR A 123 -3.00 -0.42 13.46
C THR A 123 -3.89 -0.02 12.29
N LEU A 124 -4.55 -0.97 11.64
CA LEU A 124 -5.45 -0.70 10.52
C LEU A 124 -6.59 0.23 10.90
N LEU A 125 -6.81 1.24 10.08
CA LEU A 125 -7.96 2.14 10.10
C LEU A 125 -9.08 1.63 9.18
N PRO A 126 -10.32 2.14 9.28
CA PRO A 126 -11.38 1.83 8.33
C PRO A 126 -10.96 2.10 6.89
N GLY A 127 -11.21 1.15 6.01
CA GLY A 127 -10.91 1.26 4.58
C GLY A 127 -11.87 2.22 3.86
N LYS A 128 -11.35 2.90 2.85
CA LYS A 128 -12.12 3.74 1.91
C LYS A 128 -12.29 3.01 0.58
N PRO A 129 -13.41 3.17 -0.11
CA PRO A 129 -13.76 2.37 -1.29
C PRO A 129 -12.95 2.69 -2.56
N GLY A 130 -12.02 3.65 -2.52
CA GLY A 130 -11.29 4.12 -3.70
C GLY A 130 -10.50 3.04 -4.43
N ALA A 131 -9.79 2.16 -3.71
CA ALA A 131 -9.04 1.05 -4.30
C ALA A 131 -9.97 0.04 -4.99
N VAL A 132 -11.06 -0.31 -4.32
CA VAL A 132 -12.09 -1.23 -4.82
C VAL A 132 -12.81 -0.62 -6.04
N TYR A 133 -13.14 0.67 -6.00
CA TYR A 133 -13.73 1.36 -7.13
C TYR A 133 -12.81 1.33 -8.37
N LEU A 134 -11.53 1.60 -8.19
CA LEU A 134 -10.54 1.52 -9.28
C LEU A 134 -10.46 0.10 -9.86
N ALA A 135 -10.39 -0.92 -9.01
CA ALA A 135 -10.35 -2.32 -9.44
C ALA A 135 -11.63 -2.74 -10.19
N ALA A 136 -12.80 -2.38 -9.66
CA ALA A 136 -14.08 -2.70 -10.29
C ALA A 136 -14.26 -2.01 -11.66
N LYS A 137 -13.70 -0.81 -11.83
CA LYS A 137 -13.79 -0.05 -13.08
C LYS A 137 -12.75 -0.47 -14.12
N SER A 138 -11.55 -0.82 -13.70
CA SER A 138 -10.48 -1.24 -14.61
C SER A 138 -10.49 -2.74 -14.91
N GLY A 139 -11.15 -3.55 -14.09
CA GLY A 139 -11.08 -5.01 -14.17
C GLY A 139 -9.73 -5.59 -13.73
N LEU A 140 -8.82 -4.75 -13.22
CA LEU A 140 -7.49 -5.17 -12.81
C LEU A 140 -7.52 -5.88 -11.45
N PRO A 141 -6.60 -6.84 -11.23
CA PRO A 141 -6.49 -7.53 -9.95
C PRO A 141 -6.01 -6.61 -8.84
N LEU A 142 -6.52 -6.84 -7.63
CA LEU A 142 -6.04 -6.30 -6.37
C LEU A 142 -4.99 -7.22 -5.78
N ILE A 143 -3.89 -6.65 -5.29
CA ILE A 143 -2.85 -7.36 -4.56
C ILE A 143 -2.80 -6.79 -3.14
N PRO A 144 -3.30 -7.51 -2.12
CA PRO A 144 -3.19 -7.09 -0.74
C PRO A 144 -1.76 -7.28 -0.23
N ILE A 145 -1.22 -6.28 0.47
CA ILE A 145 0.10 -6.36 1.10
C ILE A 145 0.01 -5.89 2.55
N GLY A 146 0.57 -6.68 3.47
CA GLY A 146 0.78 -6.31 4.86
C GLY A 146 2.23 -5.89 5.10
N ILE A 147 2.46 -4.68 5.62
CA ILE A 147 3.79 -4.13 5.89
C ILE A 147 3.91 -3.80 7.37
N VAL A 148 5.00 -4.23 8.00
CA VAL A 148 5.32 -3.93 9.40
C VAL A 148 6.79 -3.49 9.52
N GLY A 149 7.13 -2.76 10.59
CA GLY A 149 8.48 -2.27 10.86
C GLY A 149 8.79 -0.92 10.19
N THR A 150 7.78 -0.28 9.58
CA THR A 150 7.89 1.03 8.92
C THR A 150 7.26 2.17 9.71
N GLU A 151 6.72 1.89 10.88
CA GLU A 151 6.06 2.85 11.78
C GLU A 151 7.00 4.03 12.06
N ASP A 152 6.53 5.26 11.82
CA ASP A 152 7.36 6.48 11.96
C ASP A 152 8.04 6.56 13.35
N ALA A 153 7.40 6.08 14.41
CA ALA A 153 7.95 6.05 15.77
C ALA A 153 9.11 5.05 15.90
N VAL A 154 8.93 3.82 15.39
CA VAL A 154 9.94 2.75 15.38
C VAL A 154 11.15 3.17 14.56
N VAL A 155 10.90 3.70 13.35
CA VAL A 155 11.96 4.21 12.46
C VAL A 155 12.79 5.27 13.17
N LYS A 156 12.14 6.28 13.76
CA LYS A 156 12.83 7.35 14.50
C LYS A 156 13.62 6.82 15.69
N TYR A 157 13.05 5.91 16.47
CA TYR A 157 13.68 5.31 17.64
C TYR A 157 14.94 4.53 17.26
N ARG A 158 14.84 3.63 16.29
CA ARG A 158 15.95 2.75 15.88
C ARG A 158 17.08 3.53 15.20
N LEU A 159 16.74 4.42 14.24
CA LEU A 159 17.77 5.19 13.54
C LEU A 159 18.55 6.15 14.46
N LYS A 160 17.90 6.74 15.48
CA LYS A 160 18.59 7.55 16.49
C LYS A 160 19.62 6.74 17.32
N ARG A 161 19.46 5.42 17.38
CA ARG A 161 20.36 4.50 18.10
C ARG A 161 21.29 3.71 17.17
N PHE A 162 21.36 4.12 15.89
CA PHE A 162 22.15 3.41 14.88
C PHE A 162 21.76 1.93 14.74
N LYS A 163 20.53 1.56 15.08
CA LYS A 163 19.98 0.21 14.90
C LYS A 163 19.29 0.12 13.55
N ARG A 164 19.49 -1.00 12.84
CA ARG A 164 18.78 -1.27 11.58
C ARG A 164 17.32 -1.51 11.84
N LEU A 165 16.49 -1.13 10.88
CA LEU A 165 15.07 -1.45 10.86
C LEU A 165 14.90 -2.92 10.47
N ASP A 166 13.93 -3.61 11.05
CA ASP A 166 13.48 -4.92 10.59
C ASP A 166 12.10 -4.71 9.98
N ILE A 167 12.04 -4.85 8.66
CA ILE A 167 10.83 -4.57 7.85
C ILE A 167 10.39 -5.87 7.22
N THR A 168 9.13 -6.24 7.40
CA THR A 168 8.53 -7.38 6.71
C THR A 168 7.40 -6.92 5.82
N ALA A 169 7.42 -7.33 4.56
CA ALA A 169 6.33 -7.15 3.60
C ALA A 169 5.77 -8.53 3.22
N ARG A 170 4.51 -8.80 3.57
CA ARG A 170 3.80 -10.02 3.19
C ARG A 170 2.86 -9.73 2.03
N ILE A 171 3.05 -10.44 0.93
CA ILE A 171 2.28 -10.27 -0.31
C ILE A 171 1.23 -11.38 -0.34
N GLY A 172 -0.05 -10.98 -0.39
CA GLY A 172 -1.16 -11.90 -0.54
C GLY A 172 -1.45 -12.24 -2.01
N GLU A 173 -2.30 -13.24 -2.20
CA GLU A 173 -2.70 -13.68 -3.53
C GLU A 173 -3.47 -12.58 -4.27
N PRO A 174 -3.13 -12.32 -5.54
CA PRO A 174 -3.90 -11.43 -6.39
C PRO A 174 -5.32 -11.96 -6.59
N TYR A 175 -6.30 -11.05 -6.63
CA TYR A 175 -7.69 -11.42 -6.91
C TYR A 175 -8.42 -10.34 -7.68
N THR A 176 -9.39 -10.74 -8.47
CA THR A 176 -10.29 -9.84 -9.20
C THR A 176 -11.63 -9.72 -8.48
N LEU A 177 -12.25 -8.56 -8.60
CA LEU A 177 -13.58 -8.32 -8.05
C LEU A 177 -14.67 -8.89 -8.96
N PRO A 178 -15.79 -9.34 -8.39
CA PRO A 178 -16.98 -9.61 -9.19
C PRO A 178 -17.50 -8.32 -9.83
N PRO A 179 -18.31 -8.41 -10.89
CA PRO A 179 -18.88 -7.23 -11.53
C PRO A 179 -19.66 -6.35 -10.54
N MET A 180 -19.42 -5.04 -10.60
CA MET A 180 -20.13 -4.08 -9.76
C MET A 180 -21.62 -4.03 -10.17
N PRO A 181 -22.57 -4.21 -9.23
CA PRO A 181 -23.99 -4.22 -9.54
C PRO A 181 -24.49 -2.83 -9.98
N ARG A 182 -25.63 -2.80 -10.68
CA ARG A 182 -26.28 -1.54 -11.08
C ARG A 182 -26.98 -0.85 -9.90
N ALA A 183 -27.55 -1.62 -8.98
CA ALA A 183 -28.20 -1.15 -7.76
C ALA A 183 -27.40 -1.59 -6.53
N GLY A 184 -27.52 -0.88 -5.39
CA GLY A 184 -26.80 -1.21 -4.15
C GLY A 184 -25.28 -1.05 -4.27
N ARG A 185 -24.80 -0.05 -5.02
CA ARG A 185 -23.37 0.14 -5.28
C ARG A 185 -22.58 0.48 -4.06
N ASP A 186 -23.11 1.31 -3.19
CA ASP A 186 -22.38 1.79 -2.00
C ASP A 186 -22.19 0.65 -1.00
N GLU A 187 -23.22 -0.16 -0.79
CA GLU A 187 -23.17 -1.35 0.06
C GLU A 187 -22.19 -2.38 -0.52
N TRP A 188 -22.23 -2.57 -1.84
CA TRP A 188 -21.32 -3.48 -2.52
C TRP A 188 -19.86 -2.99 -2.40
N LEU A 189 -19.60 -1.69 -2.65
CA LEU A 189 -18.27 -1.10 -2.51
C LEU A 189 -17.75 -1.23 -1.08
N GLN A 190 -18.60 -1.02 -0.07
CA GLN A 190 -18.22 -1.20 1.32
C GLN A 190 -17.89 -2.66 1.63
N ALA A 191 -18.73 -3.60 1.22
CA ALA A 191 -18.48 -5.02 1.43
C ALA A 191 -17.18 -5.50 0.78
N GLN A 192 -16.88 -5.07 -0.45
CA GLN A 192 -15.62 -5.40 -1.12
C GLN A 192 -14.43 -4.68 -0.47
N THR A 193 -14.63 -3.50 0.11
CA THR A 193 -13.59 -2.79 0.85
C THR A 193 -13.26 -3.52 2.15
N ASP A 194 -14.27 -3.99 2.87
CA ASP A 194 -14.06 -4.77 4.09
C ASP A 194 -13.37 -6.11 3.78
N ASP A 195 -13.72 -6.76 2.66
CA ASP A 195 -13.01 -7.97 2.21
C ASP A 195 -11.52 -7.68 1.89
N LEU A 196 -11.22 -6.60 1.17
CA LEU A 196 -9.85 -6.17 0.90
C LEU A 196 -9.08 -5.89 2.19
N MET A 197 -9.69 -5.15 3.11
CA MET A 197 -9.05 -4.82 4.39
C MET A 197 -8.84 -6.06 5.27
N CYS A 198 -9.77 -7.02 5.26
CA CYS A 198 -9.59 -8.31 5.94
C CYS A 198 -8.47 -9.14 5.31
N ARG A 199 -8.27 -9.07 3.98
CA ARG A 199 -7.13 -9.70 3.32
C ARG A 199 -5.81 -9.07 3.77
N ILE A 200 -5.73 -7.75 3.86
CA ILE A 200 -4.56 -7.04 4.40
C ILE A 200 -4.35 -7.40 5.88
N ALA A 201 -5.42 -7.40 6.70
CA ALA A 201 -5.38 -7.76 8.11
C ALA A 201 -4.87 -9.18 8.36
N ALA A 202 -5.21 -10.13 7.48
CA ALA A 202 -4.70 -11.51 7.55
C ALA A 202 -3.19 -11.60 7.33
N LEU A 203 -2.59 -10.63 6.63
CA LEU A 203 -1.15 -10.53 6.38
C LEU A 203 -0.40 -9.75 7.48
N LEU A 204 -1.11 -9.27 8.50
CA LEU A 204 -0.56 -8.47 9.60
C LEU A 204 -0.62 -9.23 10.92
N PRO A 205 0.33 -8.98 11.85
CA PRO A 205 0.27 -9.50 13.20
C PRO A 205 -1.03 -9.09 13.90
N PRO A 206 -1.51 -9.85 14.89
CA PRO A 206 -2.77 -9.58 15.57
C PRO A 206 -2.90 -8.15 16.14
N ASP A 207 -1.82 -7.61 16.69
CA ASP A 207 -1.75 -6.26 17.27
C ASP A 207 -1.78 -5.12 16.24
N HIS A 208 -1.61 -5.42 14.94
CA HIS A 208 -1.69 -4.45 13.84
C HIS A 208 -3.03 -4.45 13.11
N ARG A 209 -3.95 -5.38 13.43
CA ARG A 209 -5.22 -5.55 12.69
C ARG A 209 -6.26 -4.47 12.95
N GLY A 210 -6.08 -3.67 14.02
CA GLY A 210 -6.90 -2.50 14.33
C GLY A 210 -8.40 -2.81 14.36
N VAL A 211 -9.19 -2.01 13.64
CA VAL A 211 -10.65 -2.15 13.61
C VAL A 211 -11.14 -3.45 12.95
N TYR A 212 -10.25 -4.19 12.30
CA TYR A 212 -10.58 -5.46 11.64
C TYR A 212 -10.23 -6.70 12.49
N ALA A 213 -9.64 -6.54 13.69
CA ALA A 213 -9.18 -7.66 14.50
C ALA A 213 -10.26 -8.73 14.75
N ASP A 214 -11.49 -8.30 15.04
CA ASP A 214 -12.63 -9.18 15.32
C ASP A 214 -13.64 -9.26 14.16
N HIS A 215 -13.26 -8.81 12.97
CA HIS A 215 -14.16 -8.80 11.82
C HIS A 215 -14.48 -10.23 11.37
N PRO A 216 -15.77 -10.61 11.16
CA PRO A 216 -16.17 -11.99 10.84
C PRO A 216 -15.43 -12.57 9.62
N LEU A 217 -15.24 -11.78 8.55
CA LEU A 217 -14.52 -12.21 7.36
C LEU A 217 -13.04 -12.50 7.64
N LEU A 218 -12.38 -11.73 8.50
CA LEU A 218 -11.01 -12.02 8.90
C LEU A 218 -10.93 -13.31 9.70
N LEU A 219 -11.80 -13.47 10.68
CA LEU A 219 -11.83 -14.68 11.52
C LEU A 219 -12.11 -15.94 10.69
N GLN A 220 -12.99 -15.84 9.69
CA GLN A 220 -13.23 -16.92 8.73
C GLN A 220 -11.96 -17.24 7.93
N ARG A 221 -11.29 -16.25 7.35
CA ARG A 221 -10.05 -16.44 6.57
C ARG A 221 -8.93 -17.09 7.39
N LEU A 222 -8.76 -16.65 8.62
CA LEU A 222 -7.75 -17.21 9.52
C LEU A 222 -8.03 -18.65 9.92
N ARG A 223 -9.32 -19.06 10.00
CA ARG A 223 -9.72 -20.46 10.23
C ARG A 223 -9.46 -21.33 9.01
N GLU A 224 -9.74 -20.82 7.81
CA GLU A 224 -9.60 -21.57 6.56
C GLU A 224 -8.12 -21.72 6.12
N ASN A 225 -7.32 -20.68 6.25
CA ASN A 225 -5.97 -20.62 5.71
C ASN A 225 -4.86 -20.68 6.78
N GLY A 226 -5.24 -20.70 8.06
CA GLY A 226 -4.31 -20.51 9.17
C GLY A 226 -3.82 -19.06 9.32
N SER A 227 -3.18 -18.77 10.45
CA SER A 227 -2.48 -17.51 10.62
C SER A 227 -1.05 -17.64 10.02
N PRO A 228 -0.63 -16.73 9.13
CA PRO A 228 0.75 -16.74 8.64
C PRO A 228 1.77 -16.31 9.69
N PHE A 229 1.28 -15.90 10.88
CA PHE A 229 2.11 -15.51 12.02
C PHE A 229 2.20 -16.65 13.04
N ARG A 230 3.44 -17.00 13.39
CA ARG A 230 3.73 -17.79 14.59
C ARG A 230 3.76 -16.84 15.79
N GLU A 231 3.58 -17.36 17.00
CA GLU A 231 3.67 -16.55 18.23
C GLU A 231 5.03 -15.84 18.36
N ASP A 232 6.09 -16.41 17.75
CA ASP A 232 7.45 -15.86 17.75
C ASP A 232 7.68 -14.76 16.70
N ASP A 233 6.79 -14.60 15.71
CA ASP A 233 6.87 -13.58 14.64
C ASP A 233 6.43 -12.18 15.10
N ARG A 234 6.39 -11.92 16.41
CA ARG A 234 6.06 -10.58 16.91
C ARG A 234 7.09 -9.58 16.42
N PRO A 235 6.64 -8.47 15.80
CA PRO A 235 7.56 -7.41 15.45
C PRO A 235 8.32 -6.98 16.71
N LEU A 236 9.62 -6.78 16.55
CA LEU A 236 10.47 -6.28 17.62
C LEU A 236 9.88 -4.95 18.10
N THR A 237 9.17 -4.99 19.22
CA THR A 237 8.76 -3.78 19.92
C THR A 237 9.99 -2.91 20.19
N ALA A 238 9.80 -1.59 20.33
CA ALA A 238 10.89 -0.63 20.48
C ALA A 238 11.94 -0.99 21.57
N ASP A 239 11.64 -1.92 22.44
CA ASP A 239 12.43 -2.29 23.63
C ASP A 239 13.31 -3.55 23.49
N ARG A 240 13.47 -4.14 22.30
CA ARG A 240 14.45 -5.23 22.10
C ARG A 240 15.58 -4.86 21.15
#